data_b8752fccbb031d2bc0af25bc55290f98
#
_entry.id   b8752fccbb031d2bc0af25bc55290f98
#
_cell.length_a   1.000
_cell.length_b   1.000
_cell.length_c   1.000
_cell.angle_alpha   90.00
_cell.angle_beta   90.00
_cell.angle_gamma   90.00
#
_symmetry.space_group_name_H-M   'P 1'
#
loop_
_entity.id
_entity.type
_entity.pdbx_description
1 polymer ?
#
loop_
_entity_poly.entity_id
_entity_poly.type
_entity_poly.pdbx_seq_one_letter_code
_entity_poly.pdbx_strand_id
1 'polypeptide(L)'
;VKTISVPVTVEAMNRLDFDECLPGDLEEIFLSEDEFSTLVKTGAIEKINSTLGILIDEYEDEKIQGISELQTSLNIFQEALKTTNTEIINKILKLNESAIKHNTGLFFYF
;
A
#
# COMPACT_ATOMS: atom_id res chain seq x y z
N VAL A 1 4.26 13.09 7.39
CA VAL A 1 4.06 11.69 7.82
C VAL A 1 3.76 10.82 6.61
N LYS A 2 4.50 9.75 6.46
CA LYS A 2 4.27 8.80 5.35
C LYS A 2 3.15 7.85 5.73
N THR A 3 2.18 7.69 4.83
CA THR A 3 0.94 6.95 5.10
C THR A 3 0.65 5.97 3.98
N ILE A 4 0.11 4.81 4.35
CA ILE A 4 -0.48 3.87 3.39
C ILE A 4 -1.92 3.63 3.83
N SER A 5 -2.87 3.79 2.90
CA SER A 5 -4.30 3.74 3.20
C SER A 5 -5.02 2.77 2.29
N VAL A 6 -6.06 2.12 2.84
CA VAL A 6 -6.97 1.26 2.09
C VAL A 6 -8.41 1.72 2.37
N PRO A 7 -9.15 2.18 1.36
CA PRO A 7 -10.58 2.46 1.53
C PRO A 7 -11.35 1.17 1.81
N VAL A 8 -12.27 1.21 2.77
CA VAL A 8 -13.02 0.03 3.20
C VAL A 8 -14.26 -0.26 2.35
N THR A 9 -14.62 0.67 1.46
CA THR A 9 -15.70 0.50 0.47
C THR A 9 -15.35 1.26 -0.80
N VAL A 10 -16.05 0.95 -1.89
CA VAL A 10 -15.91 1.71 -3.15
C VAL A 10 -16.34 3.16 -2.96
N GLU A 11 -17.38 3.40 -2.15
CA GLU A 11 -17.85 4.75 -1.82
C GLU A 11 -16.78 5.53 -1.07
N ALA A 12 -16.11 4.89 -0.12
CA ALA A 12 -14.98 5.50 0.60
C ALA A 12 -13.84 5.83 -0.36
N MET A 13 -13.56 4.97 -1.32
CA MET A 13 -12.54 5.23 -2.33
C MET A 13 -12.90 6.43 -3.20
N ASN A 14 -14.18 6.58 -3.57
CA ASN A 14 -14.64 7.74 -4.31
C ASN A 14 -14.50 9.02 -3.49
N ARG A 15 -14.80 8.97 -2.18
CA ARG A 15 -14.61 10.12 -1.30
C ARG A 15 -13.12 10.48 -1.16
N LEU A 16 -12.25 9.49 -1.16
CA LEU A 16 -10.81 9.75 -1.10
C LEU A 16 -10.32 10.55 -2.32
N ASP A 17 -10.85 10.25 -3.51
CA ASP A 17 -10.50 10.97 -4.74
C ASP A 17 -10.84 12.45 -4.64
N PHE A 18 -11.87 12.81 -3.88
CA PHE A 18 -12.32 14.19 -3.71
C PHE A 18 -11.86 14.80 -2.38
N ASP A 19 -11.00 14.11 -1.64
CA ASP A 19 -10.52 14.54 -0.34
C ASP A 19 -11.67 14.81 0.65
N GLU A 20 -12.69 13.95 0.62
CA GLU A 20 -13.92 14.07 1.40
C GLU A 20 -14.18 12.85 2.30
N CYS A 21 -13.10 12.18 2.76
CA CYS A 21 -13.25 10.99 3.59
C CYS A 21 -14.00 11.25 4.89
N LEU A 22 -14.81 10.28 5.27
CA LEU A 22 -15.54 10.26 6.53
C LEU A 22 -14.79 9.38 7.55
N PRO A 23 -15.06 9.57 8.86
CA PRO A 23 -14.51 8.67 9.87
C PRO A 23 -14.85 7.20 9.54
N GLY A 24 -13.86 6.32 9.62
CA GLY A 24 -14.04 4.91 9.33
C GLY A 24 -13.90 4.52 7.86
N ASP A 25 -13.69 5.47 6.95
CA ASP A 25 -13.54 5.19 5.52
C ASP A 25 -12.26 4.45 5.17
N LEU A 26 -11.20 4.66 5.95
CA LEU A 26 -9.86 4.18 5.62
C LEU A 26 -9.29 3.30 6.71
N GLU A 27 -8.67 2.19 6.31
CA GLU A 27 -7.67 1.50 7.13
C GLU A 27 -6.32 2.10 6.77
N GLU A 28 -5.54 2.51 7.77
CA GLU A 28 -4.30 3.23 7.53
C GLU A 28 -3.18 2.73 8.40
N ILE A 29 -1.95 2.81 7.88
CA ILE A 29 -0.75 2.73 8.70
C ILE A 29 0.10 3.97 8.44
N PHE A 30 0.82 4.39 9.49
CA PHE A 30 1.73 5.54 9.43
C PHE A 30 3.14 5.02 9.62
N LEU A 31 4.05 5.42 8.74
CA LEU A 31 5.43 4.96 8.76
C LEU A 31 6.34 6.06 9.34
N SER A 32 7.17 5.67 10.32
CA SER A 32 8.30 6.50 10.73
C SER A 32 9.35 6.53 9.61
N GLU A 33 10.30 7.45 9.69
CA GLU A 33 11.42 7.49 8.75
C GLU A 33 12.22 6.19 8.77
N ASP A 34 12.41 5.59 9.94
CA ASP A 34 13.10 4.30 10.07
C ASP A 34 12.32 3.18 9.41
N GLU A 35 11.00 3.14 9.60
CA GLU A 35 10.14 2.14 8.96
C GLU A 35 10.14 2.29 7.43
N PHE A 36 10.09 3.52 6.95
CA PHE A 36 10.18 3.79 5.52
C PHE A 36 11.53 3.35 4.95
N SER A 37 12.63 3.65 5.64
CA SER A 37 13.96 3.22 5.24
C SER A 37 14.06 1.68 5.18
N THR A 38 13.52 1.01 6.19
CA THR A 38 13.47 -0.45 6.23
C THR A 38 12.68 -1.00 5.04
N LEU A 39 11.51 -0.43 4.76
CA LEU A 39 10.67 -0.82 3.64
C LEU A 39 11.42 -0.72 2.31
N VAL A 40 12.07 0.41 2.06
CA VAL A 40 12.84 0.62 0.83
C VAL A 40 13.96 -0.39 0.71
N LYS A 41 14.67 -0.66 1.80
CA LYS A 41 15.80 -1.61 1.80
C LYS A 41 15.39 -3.05 1.53
N THR A 42 14.13 -3.42 1.73
CA THR A 42 13.67 -4.78 1.39
C THR A 42 13.66 -5.02 -0.12
N GLY A 43 13.66 -3.96 -0.94
CA GLY A 43 13.54 -4.06 -2.38
C GLY A 43 12.11 -4.25 -2.88
N ALA A 44 11.13 -4.36 -1.99
CA ALA A 44 9.74 -4.62 -2.37
C ALA A 44 9.14 -3.47 -3.21
N ILE A 45 9.38 -2.22 -2.81
CA ILE A 45 8.86 -1.05 -3.53
C ILE A 45 9.45 -0.99 -4.94
N GLU A 46 10.76 -1.18 -5.07
CA GLU A 46 11.43 -1.20 -6.38
C GLU A 46 10.86 -2.31 -7.27
N LYS A 47 10.65 -3.49 -6.71
CA LYS A 47 10.08 -4.63 -7.42
C LYS A 47 8.66 -4.33 -7.91
N ILE A 48 7.82 -3.73 -7.08
CA ILE A 48 6.46 -3.33 -7.42
C ILE A 48 6.49 -2.31 -8.56
N ASN A 49 7.31 -1.27 -8.42
CA ASN A 49 7.42 -0.23 -9.43
C ASN A 49 7.80 -0.82 -10.80
N SER A 50 8.81 -1.68 -10.84
CA SER A 50 9.25 -2.28 -12.10
C SER A 50 8.24 -3.27 -12.67
N THR A 51 7.54 -4.01 -11.83
CA THR A 51 6.58 -5.04 -12.27
C THR A 51 5.27 -4.44 -12.75
N LEU A 52 4.76 -3.42 -12.05
CA LEU A 52 3.48 -2.79 -12.38
C LEU A 52 3.61 -1.55 -13.27
N GLY A 53 4.82 -1.06 -13.50
CA GLY A 53 5.03 0.16 -14.29
C GLY A 53 4.50 1.42 -13.61
N ILE A 54 4.62 1.51 -12.29
CA ILE A 54 4.19 2.66 -11.48
C ILE A 54 5.41 3.24 -10.76
N LEU A 55 5.21 4.35 -10.08
CA LEU A 55 6.27 5.01 -9.34
C LEU A 55 5.82 5.38 -7.92
N ILE A 56 6.04 4.45 -6.99
CA ILE A 56 5.86 4.72 -5.56
C ILE A 56 7.16 5.37 -5.08
N ASP A 57 7.10 6.64 -4.68
CA ASP A 57 8.27 7.38 -4.17
C ASP A 57 7.82 8.50 -3.23
N GLU A 58 8.77 9.34 -2.82
CA GLU A 58 8.53 10.44 -1.89
C GLU A 58 8.00 11.72 -2.55
N TYR A 59 7.87 11.75 -3.87
CA TYR A 59 7.57 12.98 -4.61
C TYR A 59 6.12 13.07 -5.05
N GLU A 60 5.46 11.95 -5.23
CA GLU A 60 4.08 11.90 -5.71
C GLU A 60 3.29 10.82 -4.99
N ASP A 61 2.00 11.05 -4.85
CA ASP A 61 1.09 10.01 -4.38
C ASP A 61 0.94 8.95 -5.47
N GLU A 62 0.80 7.69 -5.06
CA GLU A 62 0.63 6.59 -5.99
C GLU A 62 -0.33 5.57 -5.42
N LYS A 63 -0.92 4.75 -6.27
CA LYS A 63 -1.85 3.71 -5.86
C LYS A 63 -1.67 2.43 -6.65
N ILE A 64 -2.05 1.33 -6.01
CA ILE A 64 -2.22 0.03 -6.66
C ILE A 64 -3.72 -0.27 -6.60
N GLN A 65 -4.38 -0.34 -7.75
CA GLN A 65 -5.81 -0.56 -7.84
C GLN A 65 -6.09 -1.62 -8.89
N GLY A 66 -7.12 -2.45 -8.64
CA GLY A 66 -7.45 -3.58 -9.49
C GLY A 66 -6.99 -4.89 -8.86
N ILE A 67 -7.83 -5.94 -8.98
CA ILE A 67 -7.56 -7.23 -8.33
C ILE A 67 -6.26 -7.86 -8.83
N SER A 68 -6.01 -7.82 -10.14
CA SER A 68 -4.81 -8.39 -10.73
C SER A 68 -3.54 -7.71 -10.19
N GLU A 69 -3.53 -6.37 -10.17
CA GLU A 69 -2.41 -5.57 -9.68
C GLU A 69 -2.21 -5.78 -8.18
N LEU A 70 -3.29 -5.83 -7.40
CA LEU A 70 -3.23 -6.07 -5.96
C LEU A 70 -2.75 -7.49 -5.66
N GLN A 71 -3.11 -8.48 -6.47
CA GLN A 71 -2.61 -9.83 -6.30
C GLN A 71 -1.11 -9.90 -6.59
N THR A 72 -0.63 -9.17 -7.60
CA THR A 72 0.79 -9.08 -7.91
C THR A 72 1.57 -8.45 -6.76
N SER A 73 1.08 -7.33 -6.23
CA SER A 73 1.75 -6.67 -5.09
C SER A 73 1.72 -7.55 -3.84
N LEU A 74 0.63 -8.26 -3.60
CA LEU A 74 0.53 -9.20 -2.48
C LEU A 74 1.64 -10.26 -2.56
N ASN A 75 1.82 -10.84 -3.73
CA ASN A 75 2.86 -11.85 -3.95
C ASN A 75 4.26 -11.28 -3.69
N ILE A 76 4.51 -10.04 -4.12
CA ILE A 76 5.81 -9.37 -3.90
C ILE A 76 6.05 -9.14 -2.41
N PHE A 77 5.05 -8.67 -1.67
CA PHE A 77 5.18 -8.48 -0.22
C PHE A 77 5.35 -9.81 0.51
N GLN A 78 4.66 -10.86 0.08
CA GLN A 78 4.84 -12.19 0.67
C GLN A 78 6.27 -12.70 0.49
N GLU A 79 6.85 -12.54 -0.69
CA GLU A 79 8.23 -12.92 -0.93
C GLU A 79 9.22 -12.08 -0.11
N ALA A 80 8.96 -10.77 -0.01
CA ALA A 80 9.79 -9.90 0.82
C ALA A 80 9.73 -10.31 2.29
N LEU A 81 8.56 -10.72 2.80
CA LEU A 81 8.41 -11.17 4.17
C LEU A 81 9.26 -12.42 4.45
N LYS A 82 9.34 -13.34 3.50
CA LYS A 82 10.16 -14.56 3.63
C LYS A 82 11.64 -14.26 3.79
N THR A 83 12.13 -13.22 3.10
CA THR A 83 13.55 -12.90 3.09
C THR A 83 13.97 -11.89 4.15
N THR A 84 13.09 -10.96 4.50
CA THR A 84 13.40 -9.87 5.43
C THR A 84 12.69 -10.01 6.78
N ASN A 85 11.51 -10.63 6.80
CA ASN A 85 10.68 -10.86 7.98
C ASN A 85 10.54 -9.62 8.86
N THR A 86 10.25 -8.47 8.26
CA THR A 86 10.11 -7.21 9.00
C THR A 86 8.65 -6.97 9.37
N GLU A 87 8.44 -6.27 10.50
CA GLU A 87 7.10 -5.94 10.95
C GLU A 87 6.37 -5.02 9.97
N ILE A 88 7.09 -4.08 9.35
CA ILE A 88 6.46 -3.16 8.39
C ILE A 88 5.94 -3.89 7.16
N ILE A 89 6.66 -4.86 6.64
CA ILE A 89 6.19 -5.67 5.51
C ILE A 89 4.93 -6.45 5.91
N ASN A 90 4.89 -7.00 7.12
CA ASN A 90 3.72 -7.72 7.60
C ASN A 90 2.49 -6.81 7.69
N LYS A 91 2.65 -5.59 8.17
CA LYS A 91 1.56 -4.60 8.23
C LYS A 91 1.04 -4.24 6.85
N ILE A 92 1.94 -4.01 5.89
CA ILE A 92 1.56 -3.67 4.51
C ILE A 92 0.87 -4.85 3.84
N LEU A 93 1.34 -6.07 4.08
CA LEU A 93 0.73 -7.28 3.54
C LEU A 93 -0.73 -7.41 3.98
N LYS A 94 -1.02 -7.13 5.26
CA LYS A 94 -2.40 -7.13 5.77
C LYS A 94 -3.26 -6.05 5.11
N LEU A 95 -2.71 -4.86 4.88
CA LEU A 95 -3.43 -3.82 4.13
C LEU A 95 -3.71 -4.24 2.70
N ASN A 96 -2.75 -4.88 2.06
CA ASN A 96 -2.91 -5.37 0.69
C ASN A 96 -4.03 -6.42 0.61
N GLU A 97 -4.09 -7.33 1.58
CA GLU A 97 -5.18 -8.31 1.69
C GLU A 97 -6.52 -7.61 1.88
N SER A 98 -6.57 -6.57 2.70
CA SER A 98 -7.78 -5.77 2.93
C SER A 98 -8.24 -5.07 1.65
N ALA A 99 -7.33 -4.51 0.86
CA ALA A 99 -7.65 -3.86 -0.40
C ALA A 99 -8.30 -4.84 -1.39
N ILE A 100 -7.80 -6.06 -1.44
CA ILE A 100 -8.40 -7.12 -2.26
C ILE A 100 -9.80 -7.47 -1.74
N LYS A 101 -9.94 -7.68 -0.44
CA LYS A 101 -11.21 -8.02 0.21
C LYS A 101 -12.29 -6.98 -0.08
N HIS A 102 -11.95 -5.71 0.01
CA HIS A 102 -12.88 -4.60 -0.19
C HIS A 102 -13.01 -4.18 -1.65
N ASN A 103 -12.21 -4.76 -2.55
CA ASN A 103 -12.17 -4.41 -3.96
C ASN A 103 -11.92 -2.91 -4.18
N THR A 104 -10.94 -2.37 -3.46
CA THR A 104 -10.56 -0.96 -3.54
C THR A 104 -9.13 -0.81 -4.03
N GLY A 105 -8.24 -0.30 -3.21
CA GLY A 105 -6.86 -0.07 -3.62
C GLY A 105 -5.94 0.16 -2.43
N LEU A 106 -4.66 0.14 -2.73
CA LEU A 106 -3.60 0.40 -1.77
C LEU A 106 -2.98 1.75 -2.15
N PHE A 107 -3.16 2.75 -1.31
CA PHE A 107 -2.80 4.13 -1.60
C PHE A 107 -1.58 4.56 -0.79
N PHE A 108 -0.56 5.06 -1.48
CA PHE A 108 0.73 5.45 -0.88
C PHE A 108 0.87 6.96 -0.90
N TYR A 109 1.07 7.55 0.26
CA TYR A 109 1.30 8.98 0.45
C TYR A 109 2.67 9.16 1.12
N PHE A 110 3.71 9.14 0.32
CA PHE A 110 5.09 9.23 0.76
C PHE A 110 5.69 10.59 0.44
#